data_413aa1cf90ecd895672b4f8fc919a82b
#
_entry.id   413aa1cf90ecd895672b4f8fc919a82b
#
_cell.length_a   1.000
_cell.length_b   1.000
_cell.length_c   1.000
_cell.angle_alpha   90.00
_cell.angle_beta   90.00
_cell.angle_gamma   90.00
#
_symmetry.space_group_name_H-M   'P 1'
#
loop_
_entity.id
_entity.type
_entity.pdbx_description
1 polymer ?
#
loop_
_entity_poly.entity_id
_entity_poly.type
_entity_poly.pdbx_seq_one_letter_code
_entity_poly.pdbx_strand_id
1 'polypeptide(L)'
;MLVLAMPAARATAPQPLMLPDDARPVNVWSTATLLTDSSLQWGVQDVLGHLQDFAEPPSRGGSLGVRKEAVWLRLPLMSRVPSGNEWIVNIDFAVLNEVDVYLATGGRVVQHAALGNLRPYSERPLRGRTPAMTLDLAADTPYELLIRVQTSGAMILPITLSKAPYLVHRSLREQMFQGVLAGLALCLVVYSFTQWVSQREKLFLYYCMLVVGSAGFSLQFFGVGTQFLWSDRLWIEVHAAGAAGLLAIAGSFLFMGHALMGHLPHSRFQRVMQAGAVLSLVLLAAFLLGLINTRTTTAIISILGPLPSLISLPIAVARARQGDSVSTTLLAAWVAYFTAAVAMVCLVQGLLPVNFWTLHSFQLGAAADMLLFLRVLGQRSAALRHAASEALRERDTMRSLAYTDSLTGLCNRRGMQMALQTALAQANPQHLVALYLMDLDGFKPVNDTYGHDVGDDLLVAVGQRLQANVRQHTDLAARLGGDEFIVMARDLATPEQAQELGRALLHAFEKPFRLSQRSIQVGLTIGYALAPLDSGDAQHLVRLADAAMYAGKEGGKHCLRRNPGELALTS
;
A
#
# COMPACT_ATOMS: atom_id res chain seq x y z
N MET A 1 35.06 29.54 57.53
CA MET A 1 35.17 28.98 56.24
C MET A 1 35.03 30.08 55.20
N LEU A 2 36.19 30.65 54.75
CA LEU A 2 36.26 31.79 53.85
C LEU A 2 35.83 31.31 52.45
N VAL A 3 34.70 31.81 51.92
CA VAL A 3 34.31 31.69 50.51
C VAL A 3 35.13 32.74 49.76
N LEU A 4 36.17 32.28 49.05
CA LEU A 4 36.90 33.10 48.10
C LEU A 4 35.95 33.32 46.87
N ALA A 5 35.44 34.55 46.75
CA ALA A 5 34.77 35.03 45.55
C ALA A 5 35.80 35.04 44.42
N MET A 6 35.66 34.10 43.46
CA MET A 6 36.38 34.17 42.20
C MET A 6 35.92 35.43 41.45
N PRO A 7 36.85 36.26 40.95
CA PRO A 7 36.49 37.41 40.13
C PRO A 7 35.82 36.86 38.83
N ALA A 8 34.65 37.40 38.52
CA ALA A 8 33.99 37.15 37.24
C ALA A 8 35.00 37.48 36.10
N ALA A 9 35.36 36.50 35.34
CA ALA A 9 36.21 36.68 34.17
C ALA A 9 35.51 37.71 33.26
N ARG A 10 36.08 38.89 33.11
CA ARG A 10 35.67 39.86 32.09
C ARG A 10 35.77 39.15 30.75
N ALA A 11 34.63 38.92 30.10
CA ALA A 11 34.57 38.39 28.75
C ALA A 11 35.44 39.33 27.86
N THR A 12 36.52 38.85 27.34
CA THR A 12 37.29 39.51 26.28
C THR A 12 36.33 39.77 25.12
N ALA A 13 36.31 41.01 24.61
CA ALA A 13 35.47 41.36 23.47
C ALA A 13 35.68 40.32 22.33
N PRO A 14 34.62 39.72 21.81
CA PRO A 14 34.78 38.69 20.79
C PRO A 14 35.55 39.27 19.60
N GLN A 15 36.59 38.56 19.16
CA GLN A 15 37.34 38.97 17.99
C GLN A 15 36.44 38.90 16.75
N PRO A 16 36.48 39.92 15.86
CA PRO A 16 35.66 39.90 14.66
C PRO A 16 36.02 38.73 13.77
N LEU A 17 34.99 38.06 13.26
CA LEU A 17 35.12 36.99 12.28
C LEU A 17 35.65 37.58 10.96
N MET A 18 36.88 37.24 10.63
CA MET A 18 37.50 37.67 9.38
C MET A 18 36.96 36.85 8.23
N LEU A 19 36.29 37.50 7.29
CA LEU A 19 35.75 36.80 6.12
C LEU A 19 36.89 36.57 5.12
N PRO A 20 37.06 35.29 4.67
CA PRO A 20 38.12 34.96 3.74
C PRO A 20 37.79 35.45 2.33
N ASP A 21 38.83 35.68 1.49
CA ASP A 21 38.65 36.09 0.09
C ASP A 21 38.14 34.92 -0.80
N ASP A 22 38.31 33.69 -0.33
CA ASP A 22 37.87 32.49 -1.05
C ASP A 22 36.35 32.24 -0.89
N ALA A 23 35.80 31.39 -1.77
CA ALA A 23 34.37 31.10 -1.81
C ALA A 23 33.89 30.08 -0.74
N ARG A 24 34.75 29.76 0.25
CA ARG A 24 34.37 28.75 1.28
C ARG A 24 33.32 29.29 2.23
N PRO A 25 32.31 28.46 2.57
CA PRO A 25 31.31 28.85 3.56
C PRO A 25 31.96 28.95 4.95
N VAL A 26 31.57 29.97 5.69
CA VAL A 26 32.03 30.19 7.06
C VAL A 26 30.92 29.80 8.03
N ASN A 27 31.25 28.88 8.96
CA ASN A 27 30.36 28.54 10.06
C ASN A 27 30.49 29.61 11.16
N VAL A 28 29.38 30.23 11.48
CA VAL A 28 29.35 31.36 12.41
C VAL A 28 29.33 30.95 13.89
N TRP A 29 29.01 29.71 14.21
CA TRP A 29 28.82 29.26 15.59
C TRP A 29 30.08 29.25 16.46
N SER A 30 31.26 29.30 15.83
CA SER A 30 32.53 29.43 16.56
C SER A 30 32.72 30.78 17.25
N THR A 31 32.09 31.85 16.71
CA THR A 31 32.27 33.24 17.14
C THR A 31 30.94 33.89 17.58
N ALA A 32 29.81 33.21 17.32
CA ALA A 32 28.51 33.72 17.71
C ALA A 32 28.34 33.78 19.22
N THR A 33 27.78 34.88 19.68
CA THR A 33 27.28 35.04 21.05
C THR A 33 25.79 35.28 21.01
N LEU A 34 25.09 35.04 22.12
CA LEU A 34 23.63 35.16 22.17
C LEU A 34 23.14 35.90 23.41
N LEU A 35 21.98 36.55 23.24
CA LEU A 35 21.24 37.23 24.30
C LEU A 35 19.79 36.77 24.24
N THR A 36 19.19 36.44 25.37
CA THR A 36 17.80 35.98 25.46
C THR A 36 16.89 37.13 25.88
N ASP A 37 15.90 37.46 25.07
CA ASP A 37 14.87 38.45 25.38
C ASP A 37 13.57 37.75 25.80
N SER A 38 13.35 37.65 27.12
CA SER A 38 12.16 37.08 27.72
C SER A 38 10.95 38.00 27.65
N SER A 39 11.17 39.31 27.43
CA SER A 39 10.10 40.30 27.31
C SER A 39 9.44 40.29 25.92
N LEU A 40 10.15 39.84 24.90
CA LEU A 40 9.81 39.91 23.48
C LEU A 40 9.71 41.34 22.93
N GLN A 41 10.19 42.34 23.68
CA GLN A 41 9.99 43.74 23.36
C GLN A 41 11.27 44.45 22.90
N TRP A 42 12.44 43.83 23.04
CA TRP A 42 13.70 44.48 22.69
C TRP A 42 13.80 44.69 21.18
N GLY A 43 14.00 45.94 20.79
CA GLY A 43 14.37 46.34 19.46
C GLY A 43 15.87 46.31 19.23
N VAL A 44 16.30 46.51 17.99
CA VAL A 44 17.73 46.51 17.63
C VAL A 44 18.52 47.62 18.33
N GLN A 45 17.90 48.77 18.64
CA GLN A 45 18.56 49.86 19.31
C GLN A 45 18.85 49.52 20.78
N ASP A 46 17.93 48.81 21.45
CA ASP A 46 18.12 48.33 22.82
C ASP A 46 19.30 47.37 22.87
N VAL A 47 19.33 46.43 21.89
CA VAL A 47 20.38 45.40 21.78
C VAL A 47 21.75 46.00 21.47
N LEU A 48 21.81 47.05 20.64
CA LEU A 48 23.07 47.77 20.35
C LEU A 48 23.64 48.47 21.59
N GLY A 49 22.79 48.87 22.55
CA GLY A 49 23.19 49.38 23.87
C GLY A 49 23.68 48.32 24.84
N HIS A 50 23.38 47.03 24.60
CA HIS A 50 23.64 45.92 25.50
C HIS A 50 24.59 44.85 24.88
N LEU A 51 25.47 45.23 23.97
CA LEU A 51 26.38 44.26 23.28
C LEU A 51 27.31 43.51 24.25
N GLN A 52 27.56 44.05 25.42
CA GLN A 52 28.36 43.41 26.47
C GLN A 52 27.64 42.28 27.22
N ASP A 53 26.32 42.23 27.13
CA ASP A 53 25.48 41.24 27.83
C ASP A 53 25.32 39.94 27.06
N PHE A 54 25.88 39.89 25.82
CA PHE A 54 25.89 38.69 25.00
C PHE A 54 26.86 37.65 25.60
N ALA A 55 26.34 36.44 25.80
CA ALA A 55 27.09 35.31 26.35
C ALA A 55 27.39 34.24 25.31
N GLU A 56 28.32 33.34 25.61
CA GLU A 56 28.54 32.17 24.78
C GLU A 56 27.31 31.28 24.72
N PRO A 57 26.97 30.69 23.54
CA PRO A 57 25.85 29.79 23.40
C PRO A 57 26.05 28.51 24.22
N PRO A 58 24.98 27.94 24.81
CA PRO A 58 25.06 26.70 25.59
C PRO A 58 25.49 25.50 24.74
N SER A 59 25.32 25.59 23.42
CA SER A 59 25.77 24.61 22.45
C SER A 59 26.20 25.30 21.15
N ARG A 60 27.36 24.93 20.62
CA ARG A 60 27.87 25.41 19.32
C ARG A 60 27.37 24.55 18.15
N GLY A 61 26.42 23.64 18.40
CA GLY A 61 25.89 22.72 17.42
C GLY A 61 24.80 23.30 16.49
N GLY A 62 24.40 24.57 16.70
CA GLY A 62 23.38 25.22 15.86
C GLY A 62 21.95 24.96 16.25
N SER A 63 21.67 24.23 17.32
CA SER A 63 20.32 24.06 17.89
C SER A 63 20.23 24.65 19.29
N LEU A 64 19.18 25.44 19.52
CA LEU A 64 18.89 26.09 20.82
C LEU A 64 17.65 25.48 21.52
N GLY A 65 17.10 24.38 20.97
CA GLY A 65 15.92 23.71 21.53
C GLY A 65 14.60 24.39 21.19
N VAL A 66 13.59 24.10 21.99
CA VAL A 66 12.28 24.77 21.91
C VAL A 66 12.22 25.86 22.98
N ARG A 67 12.02 27.10 22.56
CA ARG A 67 12.01 28.27 23.44
C ARG A 67 10.74 29.08 23.25
N LYS A 68 10.42 29.89 24.28
CA LYS A 68 9.33 30.87 24.24
C LYS A 68 9.85 32.28 23.98
N GLU A 69 11.09 32.52 24.41
CA GLU A 69 11.79 33.78 24.35
C GLU A 69 12.29 34.05 22.93
N ALA A 70 12.44 35.31 22.56
CA ALA A 70 13.24 35.69 21.41
C ALA A 70 14.73 35.57 21.75
N VAL A 71 15.51 35.14 20.77
CA VAL A 71 16.97 35.02 20.90
C VAL A 71 17.61 35.95 19.89
N TRP A 72 18.53 36.78 20.39
CA TRP A 72 19.41 37.61 19.60
C TRP A 72 20.77 36.93 19.48
N LEU A 73 21.24 36.76 18.26
CA LEU A 73 22.60 36.31 17.97
C LEU A 73 23.41 37.52 17.52
N ARG A 74 24.64 37.62 18.03
CA ARG A 74 25.63 38.65 17.67
C ARG A 74 26.82 37.99 17.03
N LEU A 75 27.27 38.55 15.90
CA LEU A 75 28.43 38.14 15.10
C LEU A 75 29.20 39.39 14.67
N PRO A 76 30.31 39.72 15.33
CA PRO A 76 31.19 40.75 14.83
C PRO A 76 31.88 40.26 13.55
N LEU A 77 31.84 41.06 12.49
CA LEU A 77 32.33 40.71 11.15
C LEU A 77 33.31 41.76 10.63
N MET A 78 34.31 41.36 9.89
CA MET A 78 35.18 42.24 9.09
C MET A 78 35.58 41.56 7.78
N SER A 79 35.56 42.33 6.70
CA SER A 79 36.07 41.88 5.40
C SER A 79 37.30 42.70 5.00
N ARG A 80 38.33 42.06 4.49
CA ARG A 80 39.52 42.76 3.99
C ARG A 80 39.33 43.34 2.58
N VAL A 81 38.35 42.83 1.86
CA VAL A 81 38.03 43.21 0.49
C VAL A 81 36.61 43.73 0.42
N PRO A 82 36.32 44.78 -0.37
CA PRO A 82 34.94 45.24 -0.58
C PRO A 82 34.12 44.07 -1.17
N SER A 83 33.04 43.73 -0.51
CA SER A 83 32.29 42.51 -0.86
C SER A 83 31.29 42.71 -2.01
N GLY A 84 30.89 43.95 -2.30
CA GLY A 84 29.99 44.26 -3.40
C GLY A 84 28.72 43.37 -3.41
N ASN A 85 28.11 43.12 -2.26
CA ASN A 85 26.95 42.19 -2.09
C ASN A 85 27.28 40.72 -2.35
N GLU A 86 28.52 40.31 -2.36
CA GLU A 86 28.90 38.90 -2.60
C GLU A 86 28.64 37.98 -1.39
N TRP A 87 28.66 38.53 -0.18
CA TRP A 87 28.39 37.75 1.03
C TRP A 87 26.90 37.64 1.30
N ILE A 88 26.45 36.42 1.61
CA ILE A 88 25.08 36.12 1.95
C ILE A 88 25.04 35.40 3.28
N VAL A 89 24.26 35.92 4.22
CA VAL A 89 23.84 35.18 5.41
C VAL A 89 22.66 34.32 5.05
N ASN A 90 22.75 33.01 5.31
CA ASN A 90 21.69 32.06 5.09
C ASN A 90 21.46 31.23 6.34
N ILE A 91 20.18 31.06 6.74
CA ILE A 91 19.76 30.21 7.84
C ILE A 91 19.02 29.02 7.23
N ASP A 92 19.71 27.89 7.10
CA ASP A 92 19.22 26.74 6.31
C ASP A 92 18.15 25.92 7.07
N PHE A 93 17.11 26.62 7.56
CA PHE A 93 15.97 26.03 8.23
C PHE A 93 14.69 26.83 7.89
N ALA A 94 13.78 26.22 7.14
CA ALA A 94 12.69 26.94 6.47
C ALA A 94 11.52 27.32 7.39
N VAL A 95 11.33 26.62 8.53
CA VAL A 95 10.13 26.74 9.37
C VAL A 95 10.28 27.71 10.56
N LEU A 96 11.30 28.57 10.53
CA LEU A 96 11.43 29.67 11.51
C LEU A 96 10.34 30.70 11.26
N ASN A 97 9.62 31.10 12.33
CA ASN A 97 8.47 31.97 12.19
C ASN A 97 8.87 33.41 11.87
N GLU A 98 9.69 34.04 12.73
CA GLU A 98 10.17 35.40 12.57
C GLU A 98 11.68 35.43 12.73
N VAL A 99 12.35 36.01 11.75
CA VAL A 99 13.80 36.18 11.71
C VAL A 99 14.09 37.58 11.21
N ASP A 100 14.62 38.44 12.06
CA ASP A 100 15.09 39.77 11.68
C ASP A 100 16.61 39.76 11.64
N VAL A 101 17.19 40.16 10.52
CA VAL A 101 18.64 40.28 10.31
C VAL A 101 19.01 41.72 10.17
N TYR A 102 19.93 42.19 11.01
CA TYR A 102 20.43 43.55 11.02
C TYR A 102 21.94 43.55 10.80
N LEU A 103 22.41 44.39 9.90
CA LEU A 103 23.83 44.72 9.77
C LEU A 103 24.04 46.13 10.35
N ALA A 104 24.91 46.28 11.35
CA ALA A 104 25.19 47.55 11.97
C ALA A 104 26.69 47.87 11.93
N THR A 105 27.03 49.14 11.86
CA THR A 105 28.40 49.66 11.98
C THR A 105 28.37 51.00 12.72
N GLY A 106 29.34 51.24 13.56
CA GLY A 106 29.42 52.46 14.41
C GLY A 106 28.16 52.71 15.26
N GLY A 107 27.49 51.65 15.70
CA GLY A 107 26.25 51.75 16.51
C GLY A 107 24.99 52.09 15.70
N ARG A 108 25.06 52.12 14.38
CA ARG A 108 23.91 52.39 13.50
C ARG A 108 23.60 51.20 12.59
N VAL A 109 22.32 50.87 12.43
CA VAL A 109 21.85 49.87 11.46
C VAL A 109 21.99 50.43 10.06
N VAL A 110 22.72 49.72 9.21
CA VAL A 110 22.94 50.06 7.80
C VAL A 110 22.12 49.21 6.85
N GLN A 111 21.79 47.96 7.23
CA GLN A 111 20.91 47.08 6.50
C GLN A 111 19.97 46.31 7.43
N HIS A 112 18.75 46.04 6.99
CA HIS A 112 17.77 45.23 7.73
C HIS A 112 16.94 44.40 6.75
N ALA A 113 16.65 43.16 7.14
CA ALA A 113 15.68 42.31 6.45
C ALA A 113 14.82 41.56 7.48
N ALA A 114 13.52 41.63 7.29
CA ALA A 114 12.55 40.81 8.02
C ALA A 114 12.25 39.56 7.21
N LEU A 115 12.57 38.43 7.81
CA LEU A 115 12.52 37.10 7.17
C LEU A 115 11.65 36.14 8.00
N GLY A 116 11.55 34.90 7.56
CA GLY A 116 10.81 33.83 8.25
C GLY A 116 9.60 33.37 7.45
N ASN A 117 8.94 32.33 7.93
CA ASN A 117 7.83 31.71 7.21
C ASN A 117 6.47 32.42 7.41
N LEU A 118 6.38 33.33 8.39
CA LEU A 118 5.22 34.21 8.57
C LEU A 118 5.24 35.45 7.66
N ARG A 119 6.29 35.61 6.85
CA ARG A 119 6.37 36.66 5.84
C ARG A 119 6.06 36.11 4.46
N PRO A 120 5.36 36.90 3.59
CA PRO A 120 5.12 36.50 2.21
C PRO A 120 6.42 36.13 1.48
N TYR A 121 6.38 35.11 0.66
CA TYR A 121 7.54 34.67 -0.12
C TYR A 121 8.04 35.77 -1.08
N SER A 122 7.10 36.53 -1.66
CA SER A 122 7.37 37.64 -2.58
C SER A 122 8.15 38.79 -1.94
N GLU A 123 8.05 38.97 -0.61
CA GLU A 123 8.75 40.03 0.13
C GLU A 123 10.17 39.62 0.56
N ARG A 124 10.58 38.37 0.34
CA ARG A 124 11.92 37.92 0.72
C ARG A 124 13.00 38.56 -0.15
N PRO A 125 14.07 39.12 0.44
CA PRO A 125 15.18 39.73 -0.32
C PRO A 125 15.83 38.77 -1.29
N LEU A 126 16.00 37.51 -0.87
CA LEU A 126 16.44 36.39 -1.69
C LEU A 126 15.32 35.34 -1.73
N ARG A 127 14.74 35.15 -2.92
CA ARG A 127 13.67 34.17 -3.13
C ARG A 127 14.20 32.75 -3.13
N GLY A 128 14.28 32.16 -1.95
CA GLY A 128 14.74 30.81 -1.73
C GLY A 128 13.85 30.08 -0.72
N ARG A 129 14.08 28.78 -0.53
CA ARG A 129 13.34 27.96 0.44
C ARG A 129 13.61 28.35 1.89
N THR A 130 14.73 29.01 2.18
CA THR A 130 15.22 29.35 3.53
C THR A 130 15.46 30.84 3.66
N PRO A 131 15.40 31.39 4.90
CA PRO A 131 15.73 32.79 5.15
C PRO A 131 17.17 33.14 4.76
N ALA A 132 17.34 34.14 3.89
CA ALA A 132 18.64 34.61 3.45
C ALA A 132 18.64 36.10 3.11
N MET A 133 19.78 36.78 3.33
CA MET A 133 19.98 38.18 3.04
C MET A 133 21.41 38.42 2.51
N THR A 134 21.55 39.27 1.50
CA THR A 134 22.86 39.79 1.03
C THR A 134 23.42 40.82 2.03
N LEU A 135 24.74 40.78 2.23
CA LEU A 135 25.44 41.71 3.08
C LEU A 135 26.33 42.64 2.27
N ASP A 136 26.17 43.94 2.48
CA ASP A 136 26.98 44.97 1.84
C ASP A 136 28.11 45.38 2.77
N LEU A 137 29.33 44.87 2.56
CA LEU A 137 30.44 45.03 3.47
C LEU A 137 31.54 45.86 2.79
N ALA A 138 31.91 46.99 3.38
CA ALA A 138 33.09 47.76 3.01
C ALA A 138 34.33 47.08 3.55
N ALA A 139 35.48 47.28 2.86
CA ALA A 139 36.78 46.75 3.30
C ALA A 139 37.16 47.36 4.66
N ASP A 140 37.82 46.55 5.48
CA ASP A 140 38.42 46.92 6.75
C ASP A 140 37.48 47.68 7.72
N THR A 141 36.17 47.53 7.50
CA THR A 141 35.13 48.13 8.31
C THR A 141 34.57 47.09 9.26
N PRO A 142 34.57 47.36 10.60
CA PRO A 142 33.93 46.44 11.55
C PRO A 142 32.41 46.56 11.49
N TYR A 143 31.75 45.42 11.39
CA TYR A 143 30.29 45.28 11.40
C TYR A 143 29.84 44.39 12.52
N GLU A 144 28.64 44.65 13.04
CA GLU A 144 27.90 43.78 13.94
C GLU A 144 26.71 43.19 13.16
N LEU A 145 26.74 41.90 12.90
CA LEU A 145 25.58 41.17 12.36
C LEU A 145 24.74 40.69 13.54
N LEU A 146 23.54 41.23 13.66
CA LEU A 146 22.58 40.87 14.69
C LEU A 146 21.43 40.13 14.07
N ILE A 147 21.07 38.96 14.61
CA ILE A 147 19.97 38.13 14.13
C ILE A 147 19.01 37.87 15.29
N ARG A 148 17.78 38.42 15.20
CA ARG A 148 16.69 38.13 16.13
C ARG A 148 15.89 36.96 15.59
N VAL A 149 15.67 35.95 16.41
CA VAL A 149 14.86 34.79 16.06
C VAL A 149 13.77 34.57 17.10
N GLN A 150 12.54 34.46 16.64
CA GLN A 150 11.38 34.08 17.45
C GLN A 150 10.59 33.01 16.73
N THR A 151 10.38 31.87 17.36
CA THR A 151 9.68 30.74 16.73
C THR A 151 8.89 29.93 17.75
N SER A 152 7.76 29.42 17.34
CA SER A 152 6.92 28.51 18.15
C SER A 152 7.40 27.05 18.14
N GLY A 153 8.26 26.70 17.18
CA GLY A 153 8.84 25.37 17.01
C GLY A 153 10.26 25.27 17.58
N ALA A 154 11.01 24.27 17.09
CA ALA A 154 12.41 24.11 17.42
C ALA A 154 13.26 25.25 16.81
N MET A 155 14.12 25.85 17.60
CA MET A 155 15.04 26.88 17.16
C MET A 155 16.35 26.25 16.68
N ILE A 156 16.33 25.76 15.46
CA ILE A 156 17.47 25.15 14.76
C ILE A 156 18.01 26.20 13.80
N LEU A 157 19.27 26.59 13.99
CA LEU A 157 19.87 27.74 13.33
C LEU A 157 21.19 27.37 12.61
N PRO A 158 21.13 26.61 11.49
CA PRO A 158 22.31 26.33 10.67
C PRO A 158 22.71 27.57 9.86
N ILE A 159 23.30 28.55 10.54
CA ILE A 159 23.66 29.82 9.95
C ILE A 159 25.00 29.67 9.23
N THR A 160 25.05 30.10 7.99
CA THR A 160 26.27 30.14 7.19
C THR A 160 26.42 31.48 6.49
N LEU A 161 27.66 31.98 6.45
CA LEU A 161 28.05 33.08 5.57
C LEU A 161 28.73 32.47 4.35
N SER A 162 28.26 32.79 3.15
CA SER A 162 28.80 32.24 1.91
C SER A 162 28.65 33.21 0.74
N LYS A 163 29.41 33.01 -0.32
CA LYS A 163 29.20 33.74 -1.57
C LYS A 163 28.09 33.12 -2.40
N ALA A 164 27.50 33.92 -3.31
CA ALA A 164 26.36 33.51 -4.12
C ALA A 164 26.56 32.18 -4.89
N PRO A 165 27.71 31.88 -5.53
CA PRO A 165 27.91 30.61 -6.22
C PRO A 165 27.77 29.38 -5.30
N TYR A 166 28.28 29.47 -4.07
CA TYR A 166 28.14 28.38 -3.09
C TYR A 166 26.69 28.16 -2.67
N LEU A 167 25.96 29.24 -2.36
CA LEU A 167 24.55 29.15 -2.00
C LEU A 167 23.71 28.52 -3.11
N VAL A 168 23.96 28.91 -4.38
CA VAL A 168 23.28 28.34 -5.55
C VAL A 168 23.57 26.84 -5.68
N HIS A 169 24.83 26.43 -5.63
CA HIS A 169 25.19 25.01 -5.70
C HIS A 169 24.58 24.16 -4.56
N ARG A 170 24.59 24.72 -3.35
CA ARG A 170 23.96 24.05 -2.18
C ARG A 170 22.45 23.94 -2.36
N SER A 171 21.80 25.03 -2.78
CA SER A 171 20.36 25.05 -3.02
C SER A 171 19.94 24.06 -4.11
N LEU A 172 20.68 23.99 -5.22
CA LEU A 172 20.40 23.04 -6.30
C LEU A 172 20.50 21.58 -5.82
N ARG A 173 21.54 21.23 -5.06
CA ARG A 173 21.67 19.86 -4.50
C ARG A 173 20.51 19.51 -3.58
N GLU A 174 20.14 20.45 -2.72
CA GLU A 174 19.02 20.27 -1.79
C GLU A 174 17.70 20.11 -2.55
N GLN A 175 17.42 21.00 -3.52
CA GLN A 175 16.21 20.92 -4.34
C GLN A 175 16.15 19.61 -5.15
N MET A 176 17.27 19.14 -5.68
CA MET A 176 17.32 17.85 -6.38
C MET A 176 17.01 16.69 -5.42
N PHE A 177 17.57 16.70 -4.22
CA PHE A 177 17.29 15.69 -3.20
C PHE A 177 15.81 15.71 -2.77
N GLN A 178 15.25 16.89 -2.50
CA GLN A 178 13.85 17.05 -2.16
C GLN A 178 12.92 16.64 -3.33
N GLY A 179 13.32 16.96 -4.57
CA GLY A 179 12.60 16.55 -5.78
C GLY A 179 12.54 15.04 -5.96
N VAL A 180 13.64 14.33 -5.68
CA VAL A 180 13.67 12.85 -5.72
C VAL A 180 12.72 12.25 -4.69
N LEU A 181 12.73 12.76 -3.44
CA LEU A 181 11.84 12.26 -2.39
C LEU A 181 10.38 12.60 -2.65
N ALA A 182 10.09 13.80 -3.16
CA ALA A 182 8.74 14.18 -3.55
C ALA A 182 8.22 13.34 -4.73
N GLY A 183 9.08 13.08 -5.72
CA GLY A 183 8.79 12.19 -6.85
C GLY A 183 8.51 10.75 -6.40
N LEU A 184 9.34 10.22 -5.49
CA LEU A 184 9.11 8.92 -4.88
C LEU A 184 7.73 8.87 -4.17
N ALA A 185 7.44 9.85 -3.33
CA ALA A 185 6.16 9.92 -2.63
C ALA A 185 4.97 10.01 -3.61
N LEU A 186 5.08 10.82 -4.67
CA LEU A 186 4.06 10.92 -5.71
C LEU A 186 3.85 9.58 -6.43
N CYS A 187 4.91 8.89 -6.81
CA CYS A 187 4.82 7.55 -7.40
C CYS A 187 4.11 6.55 -6.47
N LEU A 188 4.42 6.58 -5.17
CA LEU A 188 3.79 5.72 -4.17
C LEU A 188 2.30 6.04 -4.00
N VAL A 189 1.92 7.33 -4.03
CA VAL A 189 0.52 7.77 -3.97
C VAL A 189 -0.25 7.29 -5.20
N VAL A 190 0.28 7.55 -6.41
CA VAL A 190 -0.37 7.15 -7.67
C VAL A 190 -0.51 5.63 -7.74
N TYR A 191 0.54 4.88 -7.41
CA TYR A 191 0.51 3.43 -7.35
C TYR A 191 -0.56 2.94 -6.37
N SER A 192 -0.58 3.46 -5.15
CA SER A 192 -1.51 3.01 -4.12
C SER A 192 -2.95 3.38 -4.44
N PHE A 193 -3.18 4.55 -5.01
CA PHE A 193 -4.50 4.98 -5.44
C PHE A 193 -5.04 4.10 -6.58
N THR A 194 -4.23 3.80 -7.60
CA THR A 194 -4.61 2.90 -8.70
C THR A 194 -4.90 1.48 -8.20
N GLN A 195 -4.10 0.96 -7.28
CA GLN A 195 -4.35 -0.34 -6.67
C GLN A 195 -5.66 -0.35 -5.85
N TRP A 196 -5.93 0.72 -5.10
CA TRP A 196 -7.19 0.85 -4.39
C TRP A 196 -8.40 0.88 -5.33
N VAL A 197 -8.33 1.62 -6.42
CA VAL A 197 -9.41 1.67 -7.42
C VAL A 197 -9.64 0.30 -8.06
N SER A 198 -8.55 -0.41 -8.41
CA SER A 198 -8.59 -1.72 -9.07
C SER A 198 -9.04 -2.85 -8.14
N GLN A 199 -8.46 -2.95 -6.95
CA GLN A 199 -8.68 -4.08 -6.03
C GLN A 199 -9.72 -3.80 -4.95
N ARG A 200 -10.14 -2.53 -4.76
CA ARG A 200 -11.02 -2.06 -3.69
C ARG A 200 -10.53 -2.41 -2.27
N GLU A 201 -9.25 -2.74 -2.14
CA GLU A 201 -8.62 -3.09 -0.86
C GLU A 201 -8.30 -1.81 -0.07
N LYS A 202 -8.90 -1.64 1.10
CA LYS A 202 -8.80 -0.42 1.93
C LYS A 202 -7.37 -0.12 2.40
N LEU A 203 -6.53 -1.15 2.50
CA LEU A 203 -5.15 -1.00 2.96
C LEU A 203 -4.35 -0.02 2.07
N PHE A 204 -4.59 -0.05 0.76
CA PHE A 204 -3.96 0.89 -0.18
C PHE A 204 -4.40 2.35 0.05
N LEU A 205 -5.67 2.57 0.37
CA LEU A 205 -6.18 3.90 0.70
C LEU A 205 -5.54 4.44 1.99
N TYR A 206 -5.41 3.61 3.02
CA TYR A 206 -4.79 3.99 4.28
C TYR A 206 -3.31 4.32 4.12
N TYR A 207 -2.61 3.55 3.29
CA TYR A 207 -1.24 3.84 2.92
C TYR A 207 -1.12 5.15 2.12
N CYS A 208 -2.04 5.42 1.19
CA CYS A 208 -2.08 6.69 0.46
C CYS A 208 -2.21 7.88 1.42
N MET A 209 -3.12 7.83 2.41
CA MET A 209 -3.26 8.87 3.43
C MET A 209 -1.96 9.10 4.21
N LEU A 210 -1.27 8.03 4.61
CA LEU A 210 0.00 8.11 5.32
C LEU A 210 1.07 8.78 4.46
N VAL A 211 1.23 8.37 3.20
CA VAL A 211 2.25 8.92 2.30
C VAL A 211 1.97 10.39 1.97
N VAL A 212 0.71 10.75 1.67
CA VAL A 212 0.30 12.14 1.41
C VAL A 212 0.58 13.03 2.63
N GLY A 213 0.24 12.56 3.82
CA GLY A 213 0.50 13.30 5.05
C GLY A 213 2.01 13.46 5.31
N SER A 214 2.79 12.39 5.22
CA SER A 214 4.25 12.46 5.45
C SER A 214 4.97 13.30 4.40
N ALA A 215 4.58 13.20 3.14
CA ALA A 215 5.14 14.02 2.06
C ALA A 215 4.76 15.50 2.23
N GLY A 216 3.50 15.79 2.54
CA GLY A 216 3.03 17.15 2.81
C GLY A 216 3.78 17.81 3.99
N PHE A 217 4.00 17.05 5.06
CA PHE A 217 4.84 17.51 6.18
C PHE A 217 6.28 17.80 5.73
N SER A 218 6.91 16.92 4.94
CA SER A 218 8.26 17.12 4.44
C SER A 218 8.38 18.34 3.53
N LEU A 219 7.43 18.53 2.60
CA LEU A 219 7.39 19.68 1.69
C LEU A 219 7.34 21.01 2.46
N GLN A 220 6.57 21.06 3.53
CA GLN A 220 6.49 22.23 4.41
C GLN A 220 7.78 22.40 5.22
N PHE A 221 8.24 21.33 5.89
CA PHE A 221 9.39 21.38 6.78
C PHE A 221 10.68 21.84 6.09
N PHE A 222 10.87 21.45 4.83
CA PHE A 222 12.03 21.85 4.02
C PHE A 222 11.78 23.08 3.14
N GLY A 223 10.62 23.75 3.24
CA GLY A 223 10.30 24.98 2.54
C GLY A 223 10.05 24.83 1.04
N VAL A 224 9.94 23.60 0.53
CA VAL A 224 9.65 23.32 -0.88
C VAL A 224 8.22 23.75 -1.24
N GLY A 225 7.27 23.50 -0.33
CA GLY A 225 5.89 23.90 -0.48
C GLY A 225 5.73 25.42 -0.64
N THR A 226 6.38 26.20 0.23
CA THR A 226 6.40 27.66 0.15
C THR A 226 7.01 28.16 -1.14
N GLN A 227 8.09 27.54 -1.60
CA GLN A 227 8.79 27.98 -2.82
C GLN A 227 8.02 27.70 -4.10
N PHE A 228 7.31 26.55 -4.21
CA PHE A 228 6.78 26.07 -5.49
C PHE A 228 5.28 25.84 -5.53
N LEU A 229 4.60 25.59 -4.38
CA LEU A 229 3.22 25.12 -4.38
C LEU A 229 2.22 26.16 -3.86
N TRP A 230 2.55 26.86 -2.77
CA TRP A 230 1.61 27.80 -2.13
C TRP A 230 2.26 29.13 -1.73
N SER A 231 3.21 29.60 -2.54
CA SER A 231 3.84 30.92 -2.35
C SER A 231 2.82 31.98 -1.98
N ASP A 232 3.13 32.81 -0.98
CA ASP A 232 2.31 33.94 -0.47
C ASP A 232 0.95 33.55 0.14
N ARG A 233 0.63 32.25 0.25
CA ARG A 233 -0.58 31.78 0.94
C ARG A 233 -0.31 31.45 2.39
N LEU A 234 -0.24 32.50 3.20
CA LEU A 234 0.12 32.41 4.63
C LEU A 234 -0.74 31.41 5.42
N TRP A 235 -2.04 31.33 5.11
CA TRP A 235 -2.91 30.37 5.77
C TRP A 235 -2.44 28.91 5.56
N ILE A 236 -2.08 28.56 4.32
CA ILE A 236 -1.55 27.23 4.01
C ILE A 236 -0.21 27.03 4.71
N GLU A 237 0.67 28.04 4.68
CA GLU A 237 1.98 28.01 5.31
C GLU A 237 1.90 27.66 6.80
N VAL A 238 0.96 28.26 7.52
CA VAL A 238 0.75 28.02 8.97
C VAL A 238 0.13 26.64 9.23
N HIS A 239 -0.76 26.17 8.36
CA HIS A 239 -1.56 24.98 8.63
C HIS A 239 -1.03 23.68 8.00
N ALA A 240 -0.20 23.77 6.95
CA ALA A 240 0.21 22.60 6.15
C ALA A 240 0.91 21.53 6.99
N ALA A 241 1.88 21.89 7.83
CA ALA A 241 2.63 20.92 8.65
C ALA A 241 1.75 20.17 9.65
N GLY A 242 0.89 20.92 10.37
CA GLY A 242 -0.03 20.33 11.34
C GLY A 242 -1.08 19.44 10.71
N ALA A 243 -1.70 19.91 9.60
CA ALA A 243 -2.69 19.16 8.85
C ALA A 243 -2.09 17.88 8.27
N ALA A 244 -0.93 17.97 7.64
CA ALA A 244 -0.22 16.84 7.05
C ALA A 244 0.19 15.82 8.12
N GLY A 245 0.70 16.27 9.27
CA GLY A 245 1.06 15.39 10.39
C GLY A 245 -0.13 14.61 10.95
N LEU A 246 -1.26 15.28 11.19
CA LEU A 246 -2.49 14.63 11.69
C LEU A 246 -3.06 13.64 10.66
N LEU A 247 -2.99 13.96 9.36
CA LEU A 247 -3.40 13.05 8.28
C LEU A 247 -2.51 11.81 8.24
N ALA A 248 -1.18 11.98 8.36
CA ALA A 248 -0.23 10.86 8.41
C ALA A 248 -0.51 9.94 9.60
N ILE A 249 -0.79 10.51 10.78
CA ILE A 249 -1.12 9.74 11.99
C ILE A 249 -2.43 8.96 11.80
N ALA A 250 -3.47 9.58 11.25
CA ALA A 250 -4.73 8.88 10.94
C ALA A 250 -4.50 7.72 9.98
N GLY A 251 -3.73 7.96 8.90
CA GLY A 251 -3.33 6.91 7.95
C GLY A 251 -2.55 5.77 8.60
N SER A 252 -1.62 6.09 9.52
CA SER A 252 -0.83 5.12 10.26
C SER A 252 -1.69 4.22 11.16
N PHE A 253 -2.63 4.79 11.92
CA PHE A 253 -3.58 4.03 12.73
C PHE A 253 -4.39 3.04 11.88
N LEU A 254 -4.98 3.53 10.78
CA LEU A 254 -5.79 2.70 9.89
C LEU A 254 -4.96 1.61 9.20
N PHE A 255 -3.77 1.97 8.71
CA PHE A 255 -2.88 1.05 8.03
C PHE A 255 -2.43 -0.08 8.96
N MET A 256 -1.88 0.23 10.13
CA MET A 256 -1.39 -0.77 11.07
C MET A 256 -2.51 -1.65 11.62
N GLY A 257 -3.66 -1.06 11.95
CA GLY A 257 -4.84 -1.79 12.40
C GLY A 257 -5.29 -2.84 11.38
N HIS A 258 -5.28 -2.49 10.10
CA HIS A 258 -5.68 -3.39 9.02
C HIS A 258 -4.57 -4.37 8.61
N ALA A 259 -3.32 -3.93 8.55
CA ALA A 259 -2.18 -4.78 8.18
C ALA A 259 -1.97 -5.94 9.15
N LEU A 260 -2.16 -5.72 10.45
CA LEU A 260 -1.96 -6.76 11.46
C LEU A 260 -3.19 -7.69 11.66
N MET A 261 -4.42 -7.21 11.48
CA MET A 261 -5.64 -7.92 11.87
C MET A 261 -6.70 -8.06 10.75
N GLY A 262 -6.34 -7.83 9.50
CA GLY A 262 -7.27 -7.69 8.37
C GLY A 262 -8.35 -8.76 8.18
N HIS A 263 -8.22 -9.94 8.81
CA HIS A 263 -9.20 -11.03 8.72
C HIS A 263 -10.03 -11.27 10.00
N LEU A 264 -9.75 -10.51 11.07
CA LEU A 264 -10.49 -10.61 12.33
C LEU A 264 -11.26 -9.30 12.60
N PRO A 265 -12.43 -9.10 11.98
CA PRO A 265 -13.25 -7.93 12.27
C PRO A 265 -13.70 -7.94 13.74
N HIS A 266 -13.77 -6.75 14.36
CA HIS A 266 -14.26 -6.52 15.73
C HIS A 266 -13.30 -6.86 16.89
N SER A 267 -12.00 -7.05 16.65
CA SER A 267 -11.05 -7.15 17.75
C SER A 267 -10.98 -5.84 18.55
N ARG A 268 -10.70 -5.91 19.87
CA ARG A 268 -10.48 -4.71 20.71
C ARG A 268 -9.37 -3.83 20.14
N PHE A 269 -8.30 -4.45 19.63
CA PHE A 269 -7.21 -3.77 18.97
C PHE A 269 -7.67 -2.93 17.78
N GLN A 270 -8.47 -3.51 16.88
CA GLN A 270 -8.95 -2.79 15.69
C GLN A 270 -9.84 -1.60 16.07
N ARG A 271 -10.68 -1.74 17.09
CA ARG A 271 -11.50 -0.63 17.61
C ARG A 271 -10.64 0.51 18.17
N VAL A 272 -9.57 0.19 18.90
CA VAL A 272 -8.63 1.20 19.43
C VAL A 272 -7.92 1.93 18.28
N MET A 273 -7.46 1.18 17.26
CA MET A 273 -6.80 1.80 16.09
C MET A 273 -7.77 2.70 15.30
N GLN A 274 -9.02 2.26 15.10
CA GLN A 274 -10.05 3.09 14.46
C GLN A 274 -10.39 4.34 15.28
N ALA A 275 -10.50 4.21 16.60
CA ALA A 275 -10.73 5.34 17.48
C ALA A 275 -9.59 6.37 17.42
N GLY A 276 -8.32 5.91 17.39
CA GLY A 276 -7.14 6.76 17.19
C GLY A 276 -7.16 7.50 15.86
N ALA A 277 -7.56 6.83 14.79
CA ALA A 277 -7.71 7.46 13.48
C ALA A 277 -8.82 8.51 13.44
N VAL A 278 -9.99 8.19 14.00
CA VAL A 278 -11.11 9.14 14.10
C VAL A 278 -10.72 10.35 14.93
N LEU A 279 -10.07 10.14 16.09
CA LEU A 279 -9.56 11.22 16.91
C LEU A 279 -8.60 12.13 16.11
N SER A 280 -7.67 11.53 15.36
CA SER A 280 -6.72 12.30 14.54
C SER A 280 -7.43 13.13 13.47
N LEU A 281 -8.46 12.59 12.82
CA LEU A 281 -9.26 13.31 11.81
C LEU A 281 -10.13 14.41 12.44
N VAL A 282 -10.68 14.19 13.62
CA VAL A 282 -11.42 15.23 14.38
C VAL A 282 -10.49 16.37 14.77
N LEU A 283 -9.29 16.04 15.26
CA LEU A 283 -8.26 17.05 15.59
C LEU A 283 -7.79 17.80 14.34
N LEU A 284 -7.67 17.13 13.20
CA LEU A 284 -7.37 17.77 11.91
C LEU A 284 -8.47 18.77 11.55
N ALA A 285 -9.72 18.39 11.64
CA ALA A 285 -10.85 19.29 11.37
C ALA A 285 -10.87 20.49 12.33
N ALA A 286 -10.67 20.25 13.64
CA ALA A 286 -10.60 21.31 14.65
C ALA A 286 -9.44 22.28 14.39
N PHE A 287 -8.29 21.78 13.94
CA PHE A 287 -7.14 22.61 13.57
C PHE A 287 -7.42 23.48 12.34
N LEU A 288 -7.99 22.90 11.28
CA LEU A 288 -8.33 23.64 10.06
C LEU A 288 -9.42 24.69 10.28
N LEU A 289 -10.33 24.46 11.25
CA LEU A 289 -11.35 25.42 11.68
C LEU A 289 -10.82 26.48 12.66
N GLY A 290 -9.54 26.44 13.04
CA GLY A 290 -8.92 27.39 13.97
C GLY A 290 -9.32 27.22 15.43
N LEU A 291 -9.94 26.08 15.81
CA LEU A 291 -10.32 25.79 17.20
C LEU A 291 -9.13 25.43 18.07
N ILE A 292 -8.05 24.93 17.47
CA ILE A 292 -6.76 24.65 18.13
C ILE A 292 -5.63 25.34 17.38
N ASN A 293 -4.68 25.89 18.12
CA ASN A 293 -3.55 26.60 17.53
C ASN A 293 -2.41 25.66 17.13
N THR A 294 -1.47 26.15 16.32
CA THR A 294 -0.32 25.39 15.79
C THR A 294 0.53 24.78 16.90
N ARG A 295 0.77 25.49 18.01
CA ARG A 295 1.57 24.99 19.13
C ARG A 295 0.92 23.78 19.80
N THR A 296 -0.37 23.88 20.09
CA THR A 296 -1.16 22.76 20.65
C THR A 296 -1.17 21.57 19.70
N THR A 297 -1.36 21.84 18.40
CA THR A 297 -1.35 20.79 17.35
C THR A 297 0.00 20.08 17.28
N THR A 298 1.11 20.81 17.35
CA THR A 298 2.46 20.22 17.38
C THR A 298 2.68 19.35 18.62
N ALA A 299 2.22 19.78 19.79
CA ALA A 299 2.28 18.97 21.01
C ALA A 299 1.45 17.68 20.88
N ILE A 300 0.23 17.78 20.32
CA ILE A 300 -0.63 16.63 20.05
C ILE A 300 0.05 15.65 19.09
N ILE A 301 0.62 16.12 17.99
CA ILE A 301 1.33 15.29 17.01
C ILE A 301 2.51 14.57 17.67
N SER A 302 3.25 15.25 18.54
CA SER A 302 4.40 14.66 19.24
C SER A 302 4.01 13.50 20.16
N ILE A 303 2.82 13.57 20.78
CA ILE A 303 2.29 12.52 21.65
C ILE A 303 1.60 11.41 20.85
N LEU A 304 0.74 11.80 19.90
CA LEU A 304 -0.13 10.88 19.17
C LEU A 304 0.63 10.11 18.08
N GLY A 305 1.68 10.72 17.50
CA GLY A 305 2.46 10.16 16.39
C GLY A 305 3.05 8.76 16.65
N PRO A 306 3.73 8.51 17.76
CA PRO A 306 4.29 7.19 18.06
C PRO A 306 3.25 6.14 18.48
N LEU A 307 2.03 6.54 18.87
CA LEU A 307 1.04 5.61 19.45
C LEU A 307 0.63 4.46 18.51
N PRO A 308 0.40 4.65 17.20
CA PRO A 308 0.05 3.54 16.32
C PRO A 308 1.07 2.39 16.38
N SER A 309 2.35 2.73 16.35
CA SER A 309 3.45 1.74 16.42
C SER A 309 3.56 1.12 17.80
N LEU A 310 3.49 1.92 18.86
CA LEU A 310 3.59 1.43 20.24
C LEU A 310 2.44 0.49 20.62
N ILE A 311 1.21 0.83 20.24
CA ILE A 311 0.02 -0.02 20.48
C ILE A 311 0.10 -1.32 19.68
N SER A 312 0.67 -1.27 18.48
CA SER A 312 0.81 -2.42 17.59
C SER A 312 2.00 -3.33 17.94
N LEU A 313 2.99 -2.82 18.67
CA LEU A 313 4.26 -3.49 18.95
C LEU A 313 4.11 -4.90 19.59
N PRO A 314 3.30 -5.10 20.66
CA PRO A 314 3.16 -6.41 21.28
C PRO A 314 2.62 -7.46 20.29
N ILE A 315 1.66 -7.07 19.46
CA ILE A 315 1.03 -7.96 18.46
C ILE A 315 2.03 -8.28 17.35
N ALA A 316 2.74 -7.28 16.85
CA ALA A 316 3.74 -7.46 15.81
C ALA A 316 4.87 -8.39 16.28
N VAL A 317 5.39 -8.23 17.50
CA VAL A 317 6.41 -9.11 18.08
C VAL A 317 5.90 -10.54 18.23
N ALA A 318 4.69 -10.72 18.77
CA ALA A 318 4.11 -12.05 18.95
C ALA A 318 3.95 -12.78 17.60
N ARG A 319 3.48 -12.09 16.56
CA ARG A 319 3.31 -12.65 15.20
C ARG A 319 4.63 -12.88 14.48
N ALA A 320 5.60 -11.98 14.63
CA ALA A 320 6.93 -12.15 14.03
C ALA A 320 7.62 -13.40 14.58
N ARG A 321 7.46 -13.70 15.89
CA ARG A 321 7.95 -14.95 16.51
C ARG A 321 7.28 -16.21 15.95
N GLN A 322 6.08 -16.08 15.38
CA GLN A 322 5.35 -17.16 14.70
C GLN A 322 5.70 -17.25 13.20
N GLY A 323 6.65 -16.44 12.70
CA GLY A 323 7.09 -16.45 11.31
C GLY A 323 6.27 -15.55 10.38
N ASP A 324 5.40 -14.66 10.89
CA ASP A 324 4.65 -13.72 10.04
C ASP A 324 5.59 -12.68 9.42
N SER A 325 5.75 -12.76 8.11
CA SER A 325 6.63 -11.89 7.33
C SER A 325 6.17 -10.41 7.31
N VAL A 326 4.86 -10.17 7.40
CA VAL A 326 4.29 -8.82 7.49
C VAL A 326 4.74 -8.15 8.79
N SER A 327 4.58 -8.85 9.91
CA SER A 327 4.97 -8.35 11.23
C SER A 327 6.47 -8.12 11.34
N THR A 328 7.30 -8.99 10.76
CA THR A 328 8.76 -8.80 10.70
C THR A 328 9.12 -7.55 9.90
N THR A 329 8.46 -7.31 8.77
CA THR A 329 8.68 -6.11 7.95
C THR A 329 8.27 -4.83 8.69
N LEU A 330 7.14 -4.84 9.41
CA LEU A 330 6.69 -3.72 10.24
C LEU A 330 7.69 -3.39 11.36
N LEU A 331 8.22 -4.42 12.04
CA LEU A 331 9.23 -4.21 13.09
C LEU A 331 10.50 -3.57 12.52
N ALA A 332 10.97 -4.00 11.35
CA ALA A 332 12.12 -3.40 10.68
C ALA A 332 11.86 -1.92 10.32
N ALA A 333 10.66 -1.61 9.82
CA ALA A 333 10.23 -0.25 9.51
C ALA A 333 10.27 0.63 10.76
N TRP A 334 9.71 0.15 11.88
CA TRP A 334 9.70 0.92 13.13
C TRP A 334 11.08 1.11 13.73
N VAL A 335 11.99 0.14 13.63
CA VAL A 335 13.39 0.33 14.06
C VAL A 335 14.03 1.49 13.27
N ALA A 336 13.86 1.51 11.95
CA ALA A 336 14.38 2.60 11.10
C ALA A 336 13.75 3.95 11.47
N TYR A 337 12.43 4.00 11.60
CA TYR A 337 11.68 5.22 11.92
C TYR A 337 12.02 5.77 13.32
N PHE A 338 12.01 4.92 14.36
CA PHE A 338 12.31 5.36 15.73
C PHE A 338 13.76 5.78 15.88
N THR A 339 14.71 5.11 15.22
CA THR A 339 16.12 5.55 15.20
C THR A 339 16.23 6.96 14.61
N ALA A 340 15.55 7.20 13.49
CA ALA A 340 15.51 8.52 12.85
C ALA A 340 14.80 9.58 13.71
N ALA A 341 13.71 9.21 14.37
CA ALA A 341 13.00 10.11 15.29
C ALA A 341 13.85 10.48 16.52
N VAL A 342 14.56 9.51 17.11
CA VAL A 342 15.50 9.76 18.23
C VAL A 342 16.61 10.69 17.77
N ALA A 343 17.19 10.48 16.59
CA ALA A 343 18.22 11.38 16.05
C ALA A 343 17.70 12.81 15.91
N MET A 344 16.46 13.01 15.44
CA MET A 344 15.83 14.32 15.34
C MET A 344 15.57 14.95 16.72
N VAL A 345 15.13 14.18 17.71
CA VAL A 345 14.97 14.67 19.09
C VAL A 345 16.32 15.09 19.67
N CYS A 346 17.37 14.29 19.50
CA CYS A 346 18.72 14.63 19.95
C CYS A 346 19.26 15.89 19.25
N LEU A 347 18.95 16.07 17.96
CA LEU A 347 19.27 17.30 17.22
C LEU A 347 18.56 18.51 17.83
N VAL A 348 17.26 18.42 18.08
CA VAL A 348 16.47 19.50 18.69
C VAL A 348 17.03 19.86 20.08
N GLN A 349 17.40 18.86 20.88
CA GLN A 349 17.97 19.08 22.20
C GLN A 349 19.43 19.58 22.18
N GLY A 350 20.04 19.73 21.00
CA GLY A 350 21.43 20.16 20.84
C GLY A 350 22.49 19.10 21.19
N LEU A 351 22.08 17.85 21.35
CA LEU A 351 22.99 16.71 21.62
C LEU A 351 23.73 16.24 20.37
N LEU A 352 23.17 16.50 19.20
CA LEU A 352 23.78 16.22 17.90
C LEU A 352 24.03 17.53 17.15
N PRO A 353 25.13 17.62 16.37
CA PRO A 353 25.40 18.80 15.54
C PRO A 353 24.41 18.86 14.38
N VAL A 354 24.07 20.09 13.96
CA VAL A 354 23.25 20.33 12.77
C VAL A 354 24.09 20.07 11.52
N ASN A 355 23.77 19.00 10.78
CA ASN A 355 24.37 18.67 9.50
C ASN A 355 23.31 18.04 8.58
N PHE A 356 23.69 17.68 7.34
CA PHE A 356 22.79 17.09 6.38
C PHE A 356 22.08 15.84 6.94
N TRP A 357 22.80 14.90 7.52
CA TRP A 357 22.25 13.63 8.00
C TRP A 357 21.31 13.80 9.20
N THR A 358 21.70 14.63 10.16
CA THR A 358 20.88 14.87 11.35
C THR A 358 19.62 15.66 11.03
N LEU A 359 19.70 16.66 10.13
CA LEU A 359 18.56 17.46 9.71
C LEU A 359 17.55 16.67 8.88
N HIS A 360 18.04 15.76 8.02
CA HIS A 360 17.20 14.92 7.18
C HIS A 360 16.88 13.55 7.79
N SER A 361 17.36 13.27 9.01
CA SER A 361 17.19 11.95 9.65
C SER A 361 15.74 11.50 9.67
N PHE A 362 14.83 12.35 10.12
CA PHE A 362 13.39 12.05 10.16
C PHE A 362 12.80 11.80 8.78
N GLN A 363 13.18 12.59 7.77
CA GLN A 363 12.72 12.44 6.40
C GLN A 363 13.21 11.14 5.76
N LEU A 364 14.47 10.78 5.99
CA LEU A 364 15.05 9.51 5.53
C LEU A 364 14.40 8.31 6.21
N GLY A 365 14.16 8.42 7.52
CA GLY A 365 13.43 7.40 8.29
C GLY A 365 12.00 7.20 7.76
N ALA A 366 11.29 8.29 7.50
CA ALA A 366 9.94 8.24 6.93
C ALA A 366 9.93 7.65 5.50
N ALA A 367 10.92 7.96 4.67
CA ALA A 367 11.05 7.37 3.34
C ALA A 367 11.32 5.85 3.41
N ALA A 368 12.18 5.40 4.33
CA ALA A 368 12.44 3.99 4.57
C ALA A 368 11.18 3.26 5.07
N ASP A 369 10.44 3.87 6.00
CA ASP A 369 9.16 3.37 6.51
C ASP A 369 8.13 3.21 5.38
N MET A 370 7.99 4.22 4.51
CA MET A 370 7.11 4.15 3.34
C MET A 370 7.46 2.98 2.41
N LEU A 371 8.75 2.77 2.11
CA LEU A 371 9.19 1.66 1.24
C LEU A 371 8.93 0.30 1.88
N LEU A 372 9.17 0.16 3.18
CA LEU A 372 8.90 -1.07 3.90
C LEU A 372 7.39 -1.33 4.02
N PHE A 373 6.57 -0.30 4.18
CA PHE A 373 5.11 -0.45 4.16
C PHE A 373 4.59 -0.82 2.76
N LEU A 374 5.22 -0.34 1.69
CA LEU A 374 4.91 -0.82 0.33
C LEU A 374 5.18 -2.33 0.21
N ARG A 375 6.27 -2.84 0.82
CA ARG A 375 6.52 -4.28 0.90
C ARG A 375 5.41 -5.01 1.66
N VAL A 376 4.92 -4.45 2.78
CA VAL A 376 3.77 -5.01 3.52
C VAL A 376 2.53 -5.12 2.63
N LEU A 377 2.24 -4.09 1.83
CA LEU A 377 1.14 -4.12 0.85
C LEU A 377 1.32 -5.26 -0.16
N GLY A 378 2.53 -5.43 -0.69
CA GLY A 378 2.86 -6.53 -1.61
C GLY A 378 2.64 -7.90 -0.99
N GLN A 379 3.13 -8.12 0.23
CA GLN A 379 2.96 -9.37 0.98
C GLN A 379 1.47 -9.67 1.24
N ARG A 380 0.69 -8.70 1.64
CA ARG A 380 -0.75 -8.85 1.88
C ARG A 380 -1.52 -9.16 0.59
N SER A 381 -1.23 -8.44 -0.48
CA SER A 381 -1.86 -8.66 -1.78
C SER A 381 -1.53 -10.05 -2.35
N ALA A 382 -0.29 -10.52 -2.17
CA ALA A 382 0.12 -11.86 -2.57
C ALA A 382 -0.62 -12.95 -1.75
N ALA A 383 -0.71 -12.78 -0.43
CA ALA A 383 -1.43 -13.71 0.44
C ALA A 383 -2.92 -13.82 0.09
N LEU A 384 -3.58 -12.70 -0.20
CA LEU A 384 -4.99 -12.68 -0.61
C LEU A 384 -5.19 -13.40 -1.96
N ARG A 385 -4.31 -13.17 -2.94
CA ARG A 385 -4.38 -13.87 -4.24
C ARG A 385 -4.17 -15.36 -4.10
N HIS A 386 -3.23 -15.80 -3.26
CA HIS A 386 -2.97 -17.20 -3.00
C HIS A 386 -4.21 -17.87 -2.37
N ALA A 387 -4.76 -17.29 -1.32
CA ALA A 387 -5.98 -17.79 -0.67
C ALA A 387 -7.17 -17.88 -1.63
N ALA A 388 -7.36 -16.87 -2.50
CA ALA A 388 -8.41 -16.87 -3.50
C ALA A 388 -8.21 -18.00 -4.54
N SER A 389 -6.97 -18.22 -4.99
CA SER A 389 -6.65 -19.30 -5.95
C SER A 389 -6.84 -20.69 -5.36
N GLU A 390 -6.50 -20.87 -4.09
CA GLU A 390 -6.73 -22.13 -3.36
C GLU A 390 -8.22 -22.43 -3.21
N ALA A 391 -9.01 -21.43 -2.79
CA ALA A 391 -10.46 -21.58 -2.68
C ALA A 391 -11.14 -21.93 -4.01
N LEU A 392 -10.67 -21.35 -5.12
CA LEU A 392 -11.15 -21.70 -6.46
C LEU A 392 -10.80 -23.15 -6.84
N ARG A 393 -9.57 -23.59 -6.59
CA ARG A 393 -9.14 -24.97 -6.85
C ARG A 393 -9.94 -25.97 -6.01
N GLU A 394 -10.14 -25.68 -4.73
CA GLU A 394 -10.94 -26.52 -3.84
C GLU A 394 -12.38 -26.62 -4.32
N ARG A 395 -13.00 -25.52 -4.71
CA ARG A 395 -14.34 -25.48 -5.29
C ARG A 395 -14.43 -26.32 -6.56
N ASP A 396 -13.45 -26.20 -7.47
CA ASP A 396 -13.45 -26.94 -8.75
C ASP A 396 -13.22 -28.44 -8.51
N THR A 397 -12.38 -28.81 -7.54
CA THR A 397 -12.20 -30.19 -7.10
C THR A 397 -13.50 -30.76 -6.52
N MET A 398 -14.15 -30.04 -5.60
CA MET A 398 -15.43 -30.46 -5.03
C MET A 398 -16.52 -30.59 -6.09
N ARG A 399 -16.53 -29.69 -7.08
CA ARG A 399 -17.47 -29.77 -8.21
C ARG A 399 -17.21 -31.00 -9.08
N SER A 400 -15.95 -31.32 -9.37
CA SER A 400 -15.57 -32.50 -10.10
C SER A 400 -16.03 -33.79 -9.36
N LEU A 401 -15.71 -33.90 -8.07
CA LEU A 401 -16.14 -35.04 -7.25
C LEU A 401 -17.66 -35.16 -7.15
N ALA A 402 -18.39 -34.06 -7.17
CA ALA A 402 -19.86 -34.09 -7.10
C ALA A 402 -20.54 -34.51 -8.37
N TYR A 403 -19.93 -34.30 -9.56
CA TYR A 403 -20.60 -34.46 -10.87
C TYR A 403 -19.89 -35.39 -11.86
N THR A 404 -18.70 -35.92 -11.50
CA THR A 404 -17.99 -36.90 -12.36
C THR A 404 -17.87 -38.25 -11.66
N ASP A 405 -17.81 -39.32 -12.44
CA ASP A 405 -17.48 -40.68 -12.00
C ASP A 405 -15.96 -40.80 -11.85
N SER A 406 -15.48 -41.19 -10.68
CA SER A 406 -14.05 -41.22 -10.36
C SER A 406 -13.24 -42.23 -11.13
N LEU A 407 -13.88 -43.30 -11.66
CA LEU A 407 -13.20 -44.34 -12.44
C LEU A 407 -13.06 -43.93 -13.89
N THR A 408 -14.16 -43.51 -14.52
CA THR A 408 -14.19 -43.30 -15.98
C THR A 408 -13.96 -41.86 -16.41
N GLY A 409 -14.05 -40.89 -15.45
CA GLY A 409 -13.98 -39.47 -15.75
C GLY A 409 -15.23 -38.90 -16.46
N LEU A 410 -16.20 -39.73 -16.76
CA LEU A 410 -17.48 -39.31 -17.33
C LEU A 410 -18.33 -38.57 -16.29
N CYS A 411 -19.41 -37.99 -16.75
CA CYS A 411 -20.42 -37.46 -15.84
C CYS A 411 -20.99 -38.60 -14.97
N ASN A 412 -21.26 -38.34 -13.69
CA ASN A 412 -21.92 -39.30 -12.82
C ASN A 412 -23.46 -39.13 -12.91
N ARG A 413 -24.22 -39.99 -12.21
CA ARG A 413 -25.70 -39.97 -12.17
C ARG A 413 -26.24 -38.57 -11.85
N ARG A 414 -25.64 -37.89 -10.87
CA ARG A 414 -26.07 -36.55 -10.42
C ARG A 414 -25.83 -35.48 -11.48
N GLY A 415 -24.65 -35.49 -12.12
CA GLY A 415 -24.33 -34.58 -13.20
C GLY A 415 -25.23 -34.78 -14.41
N MET A 416 -25.51 -36.03 -14.80
CA MET A 416 -26.43 -36.36 -15.89
C MET A 416 -27.86 -35.86 -15.58
N GLN A 417 -28.35 -36.06 -14.38
CA GLN A 417 -29.69 -35.60 -13.97
C GLN A 417 -29.84 -34.08 -14.10
N MET A 418 -28.83 -33.34 -13.69
CA MET A 418 -28.82 -31.87 -13.79
C MET A 418 -28.77 -31.41 -15.25
N ALA A 419 -27.93 -32.05 -16.06
CA ALA A 419 -27.81 -31.75 -17.48
C ALA A 419 -29.12 -32.07 -18.25
N LEU A 420 -29.75 -33.18 -17.91
CA LEU A 420 -31.02 -33.60 -18.51
C LEU A 420 -32.14 -32.60 -18.20
N GLN A 421 -32.27 -32.14 -16.95
CA GLN A 421 -33.26 -31.12 -16.58
C GLN A 421 -33.08 -29.85 -17.41
N THR A 422 -31.82 -29.42 -17.57
CA THR A 422 -31.49 -28.21 -18.35
C THR A 422 -31.82 -28.41 -19.85
N ALA A 423 -31.51 -29.59 -20.40
CA ALA A 423 -31.80 -29.92 -21.79
C ALA A 423 -33.31 -30.00 -22.08
N LEU A 424 -34.07 -30.61 -21.17
CA LEU A 424 -35.52 -30.72 -21.31
C LEU A 424 -36.24 -29.39 -21.31
N ALA A 425 -35.75 -28.41 -20.54
CA ALA A 425 -36.32 -27.06 -20.53
C ALA A 425 -36.22 -26.35 -21.91
N GLN A 426 -35.34 -26.80 -22.78
CA GLN A 426 -35.11 -26.25 -24.12
C GLN A 426 -35.66 -27.15 -25.23
N ALA A 427 -36.07 -28.40 -24.91
CA ALA A 427 -36.56 -29.38 -25.85
C ALA A 427 -37.92 -28.95 -26.44
N ASN A 428 -38.02 -29.09 -27.76
CA ASN A 428 -39.25 -28.86 -28.52
C ASN A 428 -39.27 -29.77 -29.76
N PRO A 429 -40.39 -29.86 -30.56
CA PRO A 429 -40.46 -30.75 -31.71
C PRO A 429 -39.38 -30.57 -32.79
N GLN A 430 -38.71 -29.41 -32.83
CA GLN A 430 -37.61 -29.14 -33.78
C GLN A 430 -36.22 -29.34 -33.16
N HIS A 431 -36.14 -29.43 -31.84
CA HIS A 431 -34.91 -29.62 -31.05
C HIS A 431 -35.14 -30.75 -30.04
N LEU A 432 -35.06 -31.99 -30.53
CA LEU A 432 -35.30 -33.17 -29.71
C LEU A 432 -34.10 -33.46 -28.79
N VAL A 433 -34.39 -34.03 -27.64
CA VAL A 433 -33.39 -34.60 -26.72
C VAL A 433 -33.59 -36.12 -26.71
N ALA A 434 -32.55 -36.88 -27.07
CA ALA A 434 -32.55 -38.34 -26.98
C ALA A 434 -31.77 -38.78 -25.74
N LEU A 435 -32.35 -39.68 -24.97
CA LEU A 435 -31.72 -40.29 -23.80
C LEU A 435 -31.54 -41.78 -24.06
N TYR A 436 -30.29 -42.24 -24.10
CA TYR A 436 -29.91 -43.64 -24.31
C TYR A 436 -29.41 -44.24 -23.00
N LEU A 437 -30.11 -45.20 -22.47
CA LEU A 437 -29.66 -45.99 -21.32
C LEU A 437 -29.00 -47.26 -21.84
N MET A 438 -27.84 -47.60 -21.34
CA MET A 438 -26.99 -48.65 -21.88
C MET A 438 -26.47 -49.54 -20.76
N ASP A 439 -26.37 -50.82 -21.05
CA ASP A 439 -25.80 -51.83 -20.14
C ASP A 439 -24.88 -52.79 -20.93
N LEU A 440 -23.72 -53.10 -20.33
CA LEU A 440 -22.72 -53.95 -20.96
C LEU A 440 -23.10 -55.45 -20.86
N ASP A 441 -23.37 -56.07 -22.00
CA ASP A 441 -23.68 -57.49 -22.05
C ASP A 441 -22.43 -58.34 -21.78
N GLY A 442 -22.45 -59.12 -20.72
CA GLY A 442 -21.34 -60.02 -20.36
C GLY A 442 -20.24 -59.38 -19.52
N PHE A 443 -20.45 -58.22 -18.90
CA PHE A 443 -19.46 -57.59 -18.03
C PHE A 443 -19.13 -58.43 -16.79
N LYS A 444 -20.14 -59.04 -16.14
CA LYS A 444 -19.92 -59.89 -14.96
C LYS A 444 -18.97 -61.06 -15.26
N PRO A 445 -19.15 -61.88 -16.34
CA PRO A 445 -18.17 -62.88 -16.75
C PRO A 445 -16.75 -62.37 -16.97
N VAL A 446 -16.57 -61.10 -17.39
CA VAL A 446 -15.22 -60.50 -17.51
C VAL A 446 -14.59 -60.32 -16.13
N ASN A 447 -15.33 -59.79 -15.15
CA ASN A 447 -14.86 -59.68 -13.78
C ASN A 447 -14.53 -61.04 -13.16
N ASP A 448 -15.42 -62.03 -13.36
CA ASP A 448 -15.25 -63.37 -12.79
C ASP A 448 -14.05 -64.09 -13.41
N THR A 449 -13.70 -63.83 -14.68
CA THR A 449 -12.61 -64.48 -15.41
C THR A 449 -11.25 -63.78 -15.22
N TYR A 450 -11.26 -62.44 -15.21
CA TYR A 450 -10.03 -61.64 -15.33
C TYR A 450 -9.75 -60.73 -14.10
N GLY A 451 -10.66 -60.74 -13.12
CA GLY A 451 -10.56 -59.89 -11.94
C GLY A 451 -11.13 -58.46 -12.13
N HIS A 452 -11.39 -57.80 -10.98
CA HIS A 452 -12.00 -56.48 -10.97
C HIS A 452 -11.13 -55.39 -11.60
N ASP A 453 -9.81 -55.50 -11.52
CA ASP A 453 -8.89 -54.52 -12.11
C ASP A 453 -9.05 -54.45 -13.64
N VAL A 454 -9.21 -55.63 -14.28
CA VAL A 454 -9.46 -55.70 -15.75
C VAL A 454 -10.86 -55.22 -16.09
N GLY A 455 -11.82 -55.45 -15.19
CA GLY A 455 -13.16 -54.88 -15.34
C GLY A 455 -13.17 -53.36 -15.26
N ASP A 456 -12.41 -52.79 -14.36
CA ASP A 456 -12.26 -51.32 -14.21
C ASP A 456 -11.57 -50.72 -15.44
N ASP A 457 -10.50 -51.35 -15.96
CA ASP A 457 -9.86 -50.96 -17.23
C ASP A 457 -10.85 -50.99 -18.39
N LEU A 458 -11.72 -52.03 -18.42
CA LEU A 458 -12.77 -52.13 -19.44
C LEU A 458 -13.78 -50.98 -19.33
N LEU A 459 -14.23 -50.65 -18.12
CA LEU A 459 -15.18 -49.54 -17.91
C LEU A 459 -14.58 -48.21 -18.34
N VAL A 460 -13.29 -47.97 -18.07
CA VAL A 460 -12.56 -46.78 -18.55
C VAL A 460 -12.52 -46.74 -20.07
N ALA A 461 -12.19 -47.87 -20.71
CA ALA A 461 -12.14 -47.97 -22.18
C ALA A 461 -13.54 -47.81 -22.82
N VAL A 462 -14.59 -48.32 -22.15
CA VAL A 462 -16.00 -48.09 -22.57
C VAL A 462 -16.33 -46.61 -22.50
N GLY A 463 -15.99 -45.93 -21.40
CA GLY A 463 -16.21 -44.50 -21.25
C GLY A 463 -15.53 -43.69 -22.36
N GLN A 464 -14.28 -43.98 -22.65
CA GLN A 464 -13.52 -43.35 -23.74
C GLN A 464 -14.16 -43.60 -25.11
N ARG A 465 -14.62 -44.81 -25.36
CA ARG A 465 -15.30 -45.19 -26.63
C ARG A 465 -16.63 -44.47 -26.80
N LEU A 466 -17.42 -44.35 -25.74
CA LEU A 466 -18.67 -43.58 -25.76
C LEU A 466 -18.38 -42.09 -26.03
N GLN A 467 -17.42 -41.52 -25.35
CA GLN A 467 -17.04 -40.11 -25.51
C GLN A 467 -16.53 -39.80 -26.92
N ALA A 468 -15.85 -40.75 -27.57
CA ALA A 468 -15.37 -40.61 -28.95
C ALA A 468 -16.48 -40.71 -29.99
N ASN A 469 -17.64 -41.30 -29.65
CA ASN A 469 -18.77 -41.52 -30.57
C ASN A 469 -19.96 -40.56 -30.34
N VAL A 470 -19.79 -39.55 -29.47
CA VAL A 470 -20.77 -38.48 -29.22
C VAL A 470 -20.20 -37.13 -29.61
N ARG A 471 -21.05 -36.14 -29.90
CA ARG A 471 -20.63 -34.78 -30.28
C ARG A 471 -20.14 -34.02 -29.05
N GLN A 472 -18.89 -33.60 -29.08
CA GLN A 472 -18.17 -33.04 -27.89
C GLN A 472 -18.84 -31.83 -27.21
N HIS A 473 -19.65 -31.04 -27.92
CA HIS A 473 -20.21 -29.79 -27.36
C HIS A 473 -21.71 -29.84 -27.10
N THR A 474 -22.40 -30.84 -27.64
CA THR A 474 -23.84 -30.96 -27.55
C THR A 474 -24.30 -32.18 -26.76
N ASP A 475 -23.56 -33.28 -26.84
CA ASP A 475 -23.94 -34.54 -26.22
C ASP A 475 -23.17 -34.79 -24.93
N LEU A 476 -23.72 -35.61 -24.06
CA LEU A 476 -23.12 -35.92 -22.75
C LEU A 476 -23.15 -37.42 -22.52
N ALA A 477 -21.99 -38.00 -22.19
CA ALA A 477 -21.91 -39.38 -21.73
C ALA A 477 -21.71 -39.41 -20.20
N ALA A 478 -22.37 -40.34 -19.53
CA ALA A 478 -22.27 -40.52 -18.08
C ALA A 478 -22.25 -42.01 -17.72
N ARG A 479 -21.69 -42.30 -16.53
CA ARG A 479 -21.77 -43.61 -15.88
C ARG A 479 -22.70 -43.52 -14.67
N LEU A 480 -23.71 -44.39 -14.61
CA LEU A 480 -24.69 -44.38 -13.52
C LEU A 480 -24.23 -45.23 -12.31
N GLY A 481 -23.38 -46.22 -12.56
CA GLY A 481 -22.80 -47.16 -11.59
C GLY A 481 -22.68 -48.56 -12.19
N GLY A 482 -21.75 -49.37 -11.69
CA GLY A 482 -21.50 -50.71 -12.25
C GLY A 482 -21.17 -50.65 -13.76
N ASP A 483 -21.92 -51.40 -14.58
CA ASP A 483 -21.85 -51.50 -16.02
C ASP A 483 -22.90 -50.67 -16.78
N GLU A 484 -23.62 -49.78 -16.07
CA GLU A 484 -24.66 -48.92 -16.64
C GLU A 484 -24.07 -47.57 -17.08
N PHE A 485 -24.31 -47.24 -18.35
CA PHE A 485 -23.96 -45.97 -18.94
C PHE A 485 -25.19 -45.27 -19.51
N ILE A 486 -25.10 -43.94 -19.65
CA ILE A 486 -26.14 -43.14 -20.25
C ILE A 486 -25.51 -42.11 -21.19
N VAL A 487 -26.12 -41.91 -22.34
CA VAL A 487 -25.79 -40.84 -23.28
C VAL A 487 -27.04 -39.97 -23.46
N MET A 488 -26.85 -38.68 -23.40
CA MET A 488 -27.84 -37.66 -23.74
C MET A 488 -27.38 -36.93 -24.98
N ALA A 489 -28.16 -36.97 -26.04
CA ALA A 489 -27.93 -36.17 -27.25
C ALA A 489 -28.96 -35.07 -27.35
N ARG A 490 -28.53 -33.85 -27.65
CA ARG A 490 -29.37 -32.67 -27.77
C ARG A 490 -29.44 -32.17 -29.22
N ASP A 491 -30.38 -31.27 -29.47
CA ASP A 491 -30.53 -30.59 -30.76
C ASP A 491 -30.61 -31.58 -31.95
N LEU A 492 -31.41 -32.60 -31.80
CA LEU A 492 -31.74 -33.54 -32.88
C LEU A 492 -32.98 -33.02 -33.60
N ALA A 493 -32.91 -32.95 -34.93
CA ALA A 493 -34.00 -32.41 -35.72
C ALA A 493 -35.12 -33.45 -35.95
N THR A 494 -34.77 -34.76 -35.98
CA THR A 494 -35.73 -35.82 -36.25
C THR A 494 -35.49 -37.07 -35.40
N PRO A 495 -36.51 -37.92 -35.17
CA PRO A 495 -36.35 -39.19 -34.48
C PRO A 495 -35.36 -40.17 -35.19
N GLU A 496 -35.23 -40.07 -36.52
CA GLU A 496 -34.33 -40.91 -37.32
C GLU A 496 -32.88 -40.60 -36.95
N GLN A 497 -32.52 -39.32 -36.72
CA GLN A 497 -31.19 -38.93 -36.25
C GLN A 497 -30.86 -39.55 -34.89
N ALA A 498 -31.84 -39.62 -33.99
CA ALA A 498 -31.64 -40.29 -32.71
C ALA A 498 -31.43 -41.82 -32.91
N GLN A 499 -32.16 -42.43 -33.82
CA GLN A 499 -31.98 -43.84 -34.12
C GLN A 499 -30.62 -44.11 -34.77
N GLU A 500 -30.17 -43.25 -35.69
CA GLU A 500 -28.86 -43.34 -36.33
C GLU A 500 -27.73 -43.23 -35.29
N LEU A 501 -27.79 -42.27 -34.37
CA LEU A 501 -26.81 -42.17 -33.29
C LEU A 501 -26.81 -43.42 -32.40
N GLY A 502 -27.99 -43.92 -32.01
CA GLY A 502 -28.10 -45.15 -31.24
C GLY A 502 -27.49 -46.38 -31.97
N ARG A 503 -27.69 -46.50 -33.28
CA ARG A 503 -27.04 -47.53 -34.10
C ARG A 503 -25.53 -47.35 -34.17
N ALA A 504 -25.05 -46.13 -34.34
CA ALA A 504 -23.61 -45.83 -34.34
C ALA A 504 -22.95 -46.21 -33.00
N LEU A 505 -23.61 -45.89 -31.88
CA LEU A 505 -23.15 -46.30 -30.53
C LEU A 505 -23.11 -47.84 -30.44
N LEU A 506 -24.14 -48.55 -30.87
CA LEU A 506 -24.18 -50.01 -30.86
C LEU A 506 -23.07 -50.62 -31.73
N HIS A 507 -22.91 -50.15 -32.97
CA HIS A 507 -21.87 -50.61 -33.90
C HIS A 507 -20.44 -50.37 -33.37
N ALA A 508 -20.23 -49.31 -32.61
CA ALA A 508 -18.93 -49.05 -31.97
C ALA A 508 -18.51 -50.19 -31.02
N PHE A 509 -19.46 -50.99 -30.48
CA PHE A 509 -19.19 -52.11 -29.57
C PHE A 509 -19.02 -53.45 -30.27
N GLU A 510 -19.18 -53.53 -31.59
CA GLU A 510 -18.80 -54.69 -32.36
C GLU A 510 -17.29 -54.94 -32.40
N LYS A 511 -16.50 -53.88 -32.19
CA LYS A 511 -15.04 -53.94 -32.11
C LYS A 511 -14.60 -54.33 -30.71
N PRO A 512 -13.70 -55.30 -30.55
CA PRO A 512 -13.20 -55.69 -29.24
C PRO A 512 -12.42 -54.56 -28.57
N PHE A 513 -12.38 -54.58 -27.24
CA PHE A 513 -11.57 -53.66 -26.41
C PHE A 513 -10.17 -54.24 -26.25
N ARG A 514 -9.17 -53.46 -26.61
CA ARG A 514 -7.75 -53.83 -26.41
C ARG A 514 -7.26 -53.24 -25.06
N LEU A 515 -7.13 -54.11 -24.08
CA LEU A 515 -6.70 -53.78 -22.73
C LEU A 515 -5.36 -54.45 -22.46
N SER A 516 -4.30 -53.64 -22.34
CA SER A 516 -2.92 -54.14 -22.14
C SER A 516 -2.53 -55.19 -23.21
N GLN A 517 -2.50 -56.44 -22.87
CA GLN A 517 -2.18 -57.55 -23.80
C GLN A 517 -3.38 -58.43 -24.15
N ARG A 518 -4.60 -57.99 -23.87
CA ARG A 518 -5.82 -58.79 -24.02
C ARG A 518 -6.80 -58.11 -24.98
N SER A 519 -7.60 -58.92 -25.65
CA SER A 519 -8.72 -58.50 -26.50
C SER A 519 -10.00 -59.01 -25.87
N ILE A 520 -10.84 -58.10 -25.38
CA ILE A 520 -12.09 -58.43 -24.66
C ILE A 520 -13.27 -57.97 -25.53
N GLN A 521 -14.20 -58.90 -25.80
CA GLN A 521 -15.44 -58.61 -26.49
C GLN A 521 -16.57 -58.54 -25.48
N VAL A 522 -17.28 -57.41 -25.46
CA VAL A 522 -18.55 -57.23 -24.71
C VAL A 522 -19.59 -56.66 -25.64
N GLY A 523 -20.84 -57.07 -25.46
CA GLY A 523 -21.97 -56.48 -26.16
C GLY A 523 -22.50 -55.26 -25.46
N LEU A 524 -23.43 -54.56 -26.11
CA LEU A 524 -24.12 -53.41 -25.57
C LEU A 524 -25.61 -53.49 -25.84
N THR A 525 -26.45 -53.42 -24.82
CA THR A 525 -27.91 -53.30 -25.00
C THR A 525 -28.32 -51.87 -24.71
N ILE A 526 -29.01 -51.22 -25.64
CA ILE A 526 -29.39 -49.79 -25.59
C ILE A 526 -30.92 -49.69 -25.63
N GLY A 527 -31.48 -49.02 -24.61
CA GLY A 527 -32.84 -48.52 -24.64
C GLY A 527 -32.85 -46.99 -24.75
N TYR A 528 -33.71 -46.42 -25.58
CA TYR A 528 -33.77 -44.96 -25.68
C TYR A 528 -35.21 -44.42 -25.73
N ALA A 529 -35.32 -43.16 -25.33
CA ALA A 529 -36.54 -42.37 -25.37
C ALA A 529 -36.25 -40.94 -25.81
N LEU A 530 -37.25 -40.26 -26.37
CA LEU A 530 -37.15 -38.94 -27.00
C LEU A 530 -38.02 -37.91 -26.26
N ALA A 531 -37.45 -36.79 -25.91
CA ALA A 531 -38.20 -35.65 -25.46
C ALA A 531 -38.32 -34.59 -26.57
N PRO A 532 -39.48 -33.93 -26.71
CA PRO A 532 -40.70 -34.08 -25.90
C PRO A 532 -41.65 -35.17 -26.38
N LEU A 533 -41.25 -35.96 -27.41
CA LEU A 533 -42.16 -36.91 -28.11
C LEU A 533 -42.68 -38.03 -27.20
N ASP A 534 -41.81 -38.64 -26.38
CA ASP A 534 -42.17 -39.75 -25.50
C ASP A 534 -42.50 -39.25 -24.09
N SER A 535 -41.76 -38.21 -23.62
CA SER A 535 -42.01 -37.53 -22.38
C SER A 535 -41.25 -36.20 -22.27
N GLY A 536 -41.83 -35.20 -21.61
CA GLY A 536 -41.14 -33.96 -21.17
C GLY A 536 -40.59 -34.02 -19.75
N ASP A 537 -40.93 -35.09 -19.00
CA ASP A 537 -40.46 -35.26 -17.62
C ASP A 537 -39.19 -36.10 -17.56
N ALA A 538 -38.17 -35.63 -16.85
CA ALA A 538 -36.86 -36.27 -16.76
C ALA A 538 -36.92 -37.69 -16.16
N GLN A 539 -37.69 -37.88 -15.10
CA GLN A 539 -37.80 -39.19 -14.44
C GLN A 539 -38.57 -40.19 -15.29
N HIS A 540 -39.62 -39.71 -15.96
CA HIS A 540 -40.41 -40.55 -16.87
C HIS A 540 -39.60 -40.93 -18.12
N LEU A 541 -38.82 -40.01 -18.71
CA LEU A 541 -37.95 -40.27 -19.83
C LEU A 541 -36.89 -41.35 -19.54
N VAL A 542 -36.28 -41.29 -18.35
CA VAL A 542 -35.34 -42.30 -17.86
C VAL A 542 -36.04 -43.67 -17.75
N ARG A 543 -37.24 -43.70 -17.14
CA ARG A 543 -38.02 -44.97 -17.00
C ARG A 543 -38.39 -45.60 -18.36
N LEU A 544 -38.73 -44.78 -19.35
CA LEU A 544 -39.03 -45.28 -20.71
C LEU A 544 -37.79 -45.87 -21.38
N ALA A 545 -36.64 -45.20 -21.27
CA ALA A 545 -35.39 -45.71 -21.79
C ALA A 545 -34.95 -47.00 -21.07
N ASP A 546 -35.15 -47.10 -19.76
CA ASP A 546 -34.84 -48.27 -18.95
C ASP A 546 -35.74 -49.47 -19.34
N ALA A 547 -37.05 -49.25 -19.45
CA ALA A 547 -38.00 -50.28 -19.90
C ALA A 547 -37.65 -50.81 -21.32
N ALA A 548 -37.22 -49.90 -22.23
CA ALA A 548 -36.77 -50.28 -23.56
C ALA A 548 -35.48 -51.11 -23.51
N MET A 549 -34.53 -50.77 -22.68
CA MET A 549 -33.28 -51.50 -22.47
C MET A 549 -33.55 -52.90 -21.89
N TYR A 550 -34.41 -52.97 -20.86
CA TYR A 550 -34.78 -54.25 -20.25
C TYR A 550 -35.45 -55.20 -21.28
N ALA A 551 -36.43 -54.68 -22.06
CA ALA A 551 -37.04 -55.44 -23.15
C ALA A 551 -36.01 -55.88 -24.22
N GLY A 552 -34.94 -55.10 -24.43
CA GLY A 552 -33.82 -55.48 -25.29
C GLY A 552 -33.01 -56.65 -24.74
N LYS A 553 -32.74 -56.66 -23.43
CA LYS A 553 -32.05 -57.77 -22.76
C LYS A 553 -32.82 -59.07 -22.80
N GLU A 554 -34.15 -59.04 -22.60
CA GLU A 554 -35.02 -60.23 -22.75
C GLU A 554 -35.12 -60.72 -24.20
N GLY A 555 -35.09 -59.78 -25.16
CA GLY A 555 -35.21 -60.09 -26.58
C GLY A 555 -33.97 -60.61 -27.32
N GLY A 556 -32.85 -60.88 -26.57
CA GLY A 556 -31.64 -61.46 -27.16
C GLY A 556 -30.37 -60.65 -27.00
N LYS A 557 -30.41 -59.54 -26.31
CA LYS A 557 -29.23 -58.61 -26.04
C LYS A 557 -28.66 -58.01 -27.35
N HIS A 558 -27.61 -57.22 -27.21
CA HIS A 558 -26.90 -56.55 -28.29
C HIS A 558 -27.83 -55.91 -29.32
N CYS A 559 -28.70 -55.02 -28.84
CA CYS A 559 -29.73 -54.39 -29.66
C CYS A 559 -30.03 -52.95 -29.21
N LEU A 560 -30.65 -52.19 -30.13
CA LEU A 560 -31.19 -50.86 -29.89
C LEU A 560 -32.72 -50.92 -29.87
N ARG A 561 -33.36 -50.47 -28.79
CA ARG A 561 -34.83 -50.42 -28.67
C ARG A 561 -35.33 -49.06 -28.26
N ARG A 562 -36.47 -48.63 -28.80
CA ARG A 562 -37.22 -47.46 -28.36
C ARG A 562 -38.50 -47.92 -27.64
N ASN A 563 -38.83 -47.29 -26.55
CA ASN A 563 -40.17 -47.43 -25.96
C ASN A 563 -40.94 -46.13 -26.25
N PRO A 564 -41.92 -46.15 -27.16
CA PRO A 564 -42.80 -45.01 -27.35
C PRO A 564 -43.68 -44.84 -26.09
N GLY A 565 -43.66 -43.67 -25.48
CA GLY A 565 -44.50 -43.35 -24.33
C GLY A 565 -46.00 -43.35 -24.68
N GLU A 566 -46.84 -43.24 -23.69
CA GLU A 566 -48.33 -43.19 -23.84
C GLU A 566 -48.83 -42.08 -24.78
N LEU A 567 -48.02 -41.01 -24.99
CA LEU A 567 -48.35 -39.90 -25.90
C LEU A 567 -48.37 -40.29 -27.38
N ALA A 568 -47.70 -41.38 -27.77
CA ALA A 568 -47.67 -41.86 -29.15
C ALA A 568 -48.86 -42.78 -29.50
N LEU A 569 -49.69 -43.15 -28.52
CA LEU A 569 -50.84 -44.02 -28.72
C LEU A 569 -52.16 -43.27 -28.96
N THR A 570 -52.15 -41.92 -28.95
CA THR A 570 -53.33 -41.07 -29.12
C THR A 570 -53.31 -40.20 -30.39
N SER A 571 -52.52 -40.51 -31.40
CA SER A 571 -52.52 -39.81 -32.70
C SER A 571 -52.96 -40.71 -33.86
#